data_7b696824e5a7cc40e83318f1c2175f83
#
_entry.id   7b696824e5a7cc40e83318f1c2175f83
#
_cell.length_a   1.000
_cell.length_b   1.000
_cell.length_c   1.000
_cell.angle_alpha   90.00
_cell.angle_beta   90.00
_cell.angle_gamma   90.00
#
_symmetry.space_group_name_H-M   'P 1'
#
loop_
_entity.id
_entity.type
_entity.pdbx_description
1 polymer ?
#
loop_
_entity_poly.entity_id
_entity_poly.type
_entity_poly.pdbx_seq_one_letter_code
_entity_poly.pdbx_strand_id
1 'polypeptide(L)'
;MFVSPENFFTENVSDFAAFKLEKGSVSFGQMKKDVARYASHFAGSKHEDFVLYVEGDAVLFAKLFFALLQAKKRVMLPSSEKMAEDFSKSENLPVITNKKTFSANLFDIPKDLPECEFDFINMRESRVCFFTSGSTSAPKMIEKTFATLSDETKNSASLMGCFEDCAVVSTCEPFHLYGMLWRLLYPMSLKMPTHSITIRDPETLIAIQKQNQKVLFITTPSFIEAVARHRELYDFPQNVAAITTSGGLLKEKACADAKEIWGATPTEIFGSTESGGIASRNRGVSDSWSVFEKVEIGIDSRGCLRAKSPYALGGEFQTNDIVEIFGGGRKFNFFGRIDRLVKIGETQLNIPDMENAVLAHEFVENCHVDFDGNALRSLVVLNSEGRRFFMENGRLKLLSEINSLVKKSFDSKFSLRKIKVVNSIPTNAQGKILKG
;
A
#
# COMPACT_ATOMS: atom_id res chain seq x y z
N MET A 1 9.72 -23.33 7.40
CA MET A 1 10.11 -22.81 8.76
C MET A 1 10.19 -21.30 8.68
N PHE A 2 9.50 -20.58 9.58
CA PHE A 2 9.52 -19.11 9.64
C PHE A 2 10.83 -18.62 10.25
N VAL A 3 11.49 -17.66 9.60
CA VAL A 3 12.67 -16.95 10.13
C VAL A 3 12.24 -15.52 10.49
N SER A 4 12.48 -15.09 11.73
CA SER A 4 12.16 -13.73 12.13
C SER A 4 13.04 -12.73 11.35
N PRO A 5 12.50 -11.61 10.81
CA PRO A 5 13.30 -10.63 10.08
C PRO A 5 14.54 -10.14 10.83
N GLU A 6 14.45 -9.95 12.14
CA GLU A 6 15.58 -9.54 12.97
C GLU A 6 16.73 -10.56 13.00
N ASN A 7 16.46 -11.82 12.65
CA ASN A 7 17.42 -12.92 12.65
C ASN A 7 17.95 -13.29 11.26
N PHE A 8 17.53 -12.63 10.20
CA PHE A 8 17.87 -13.00 8.82
C PHE A 8 19.38 -13.21 8.60
N PHE A 9 20.21 -12.39 9.20
CA PHE A 9 21.64 -12.40 8.94
C PHE A 9 22.47 -13.02 10.06
N THR A 10 21.91 -13.22 11.24
CA THR A 10 22.59 -13.78 12.42
C THR A 10 22.34 -15.27 12.59
N GLU A 11 21.17 -15.78 12.18
CA GLU A 11 20.89 -17.21 12.18
C GLU A 11 21.50 -17.92 10.94
N ASN A 12 21.72 -19.21 11.06
CA ASN A 12 22.14 -20.05 9.93
C ASN A 12 20.94 -20.35 9.03
N VAL A 13 20.57 -19.38 8.22
CA VAL A 13 19.50 -19.51 7.25
C VAL A 13 20.04 -20.23 6.02
N SER A 14 19.41 -21.36 5.63
CA SER A 14 19.78 -22.07 4.40
C SER A 14 19.61 -21.16 3.17
N ASP A 15 20.50 -21.27 2.22
CA ASP A 15 20.43 -20.45 0.98
C ASP A 15 19.16 -20.79 0.16
N PHE A 16 18.57 -19.78 -0.41
CA PHE A 16 17.39 -19.85 -1.27
C PHE A 16 17.39 -18.69 -2.26
N ALA A 17 16.61 -18.78 -3.33
CA ALA A 17 16.41 -17.65 -4.24
C ALA A 17 15.57 -16.59 -3.52
N ALA A 18 16.23 -15.53 -3.02
CA ALA A 18 15.53 -14.43 -2.33
C ALA A 18 14.77 -13.54 -3.30
N PHE A 19 15.36 -13.31 -4.49
CA PHE A 19 14.72 -12.52 -5.53
C PHE A 19 14.80 -13.20 -6.89
N LYS A 20 13.70 -13.12 -7.65
CA LYS A 20 13.65 -13.42 -9.07
C LYS A 20 13.90 -12.16 -9.88
N LEU A 21 14.75 -12.27 -10.89
CA LEU A 21 15.02 -11.22 -11.86
C LEU A 21 14.30 -11.55 -13.17
N GLU A 22 14.33 -10.64 -14.12
CA GLU A 22 13.91 -10.92 -15.50
C GLU A 22 14.69 -12.10 -16.08
N LYS A 23 16.00 -12.17 -15.79
CA LYS A 23 16.87 -13.31 -16.11
C LYS A 23 17.66 -13.73 -14.87
N GLY A 24 17.40 -14.93 -14.37
CA GLY A 24 18.08 -15.48 -13.20
C GLY A 24 17.48 -15.10 -11.86
N SER A 25 18.29 -15.18 -10.82
CA SER A 25 17.87 -14.88 -9.44
C SER A 25 19.03 -14.37 -8.60
N VAL A 26 18.74 -13.72 -7.49
CA VAL A 26 19.69 -13.38 -6.44
C VAL A 26 19.42 -14.29 -5.26
N SER A 27 20.43 -15.04 -4.81
CA SER A 27 20.31 -15.89 -3.64
C SER A 27 20.38 -15.07 -2.35
N PHE A 28 19.83 -15.62 -1.28
CA PHE A 28 19.92 -15.01 0.06
C PHE A 28 21.38 -14.88 0.50
N GLY A 29 22.22 -15.89 0.21
CA GLY A 29 23.65 -15.87 0.52
C GLY A 29 24.40 -14.75 -0.21
N GLN A 30 24.09 -14.52 -1.50
CA GLN A 30 24.68 -13.41 -2.24
C GLN A 30 24.21 -12.06 -1.67
N MET A 31 22.91 -11.94 -1.38
CA MET A 31 22.37 -10.73 -0.76
C MET A 31 23.04 -10.44 0.60
N LYS A 32 23.23 -11.46 1.43
CA LYS A 32 23.91 -11.36 2.74
C LYS A 32 25.32 -10.76 2.60
N LYS A 33 26.12 -11.22 1.64
CA LYS A 33 27.45 -10.68 1.36
C LYS A 33 27.39 -9.19 0.96
N ASP A 34 26.48 -8.84 0.07
CA ASP A 34 26.32 -7.45 -0.39
C ASP A 34 25.88 -6.55 0.75
N VAL A 35 24.95 -7.00 1.62
CA VAL A 35 24.51 -6.28 2.82
C VAL A 35 25.70 -6.06 3.78
N ALA A 36 26.54 -7.08 4.02
CA ALA A 36 27.71 -6.96 4.89
C ALA A 36 28.72 -5.91 4.39
N ARG A 37 28.95 -5.90 3.07
CA ARG A 37 29.86 -4.94 2.42
C ARG A 37 29.33 -3.50 2.52
N TYR A 38 28.04 -3.29 2.20
CA TYR A 38 27.44 -1.97 2.30
C TYR A 38 27.35 -1.48 3.77
N ALA A 39 27.05 -2.38 4.70
CA ALA A 39 26.98 -2.04 6.13
C ALA A 39 28.33 -1.55 6.67
N SER A 40 29.45 -2.16 6.27
CA SER A 40 30.79 -1.70 6.69
C SER A 40 31.05 -0.26 6.25
N HIS A 41 30.59 0.11 5.05
CA HIS A 41 30.74 1.48 4.55
C HIS A 41 29.85 2.47 5.31
N PHE A 42 28.58 2.13 5.55
CA PHE A 42 27.67 3.00 6.32
C PHE A 42 28.09 3.16 7.78
N ALA A 43 28.65 2.12 8.39
CA ALA A 43 29.16 2.18 9.76
C ALA A 43 30.28 3.24 9.93
N GLY A 44 31.11 3.45 8.92
CA GLY A 44 32.13 4.49 8.89
C GLY A 44 31.62 5.92 8.65
N SER A 45 30.35 6.08 8.27
CA SER A 45 29.75 7.39 8.03
C SER A 45 29.40 8.12 9.32
N LYS A 46 29.69 9.43 9.36
CA LYS A 46 29.29 10.32 10.47
C LYS A 46 27.82 10.69 10.48
N HIS A 47 27.10 10.41 9.39
CA HIS A 47 25.67 10.67 9.31
C HIS A 47 24.91 9.59 10.08
N GLU A 48 23.94 9.99 10.88
CA GLU A 48 23.02 9.10 11.61
C GLU A 48 21.78 8.78 10.80
N ASP A 49 21.31 9.72 9.99
CA ASP A 49 20.10 9.65 9.20
C ASP A 49 20.43 9.50 7.71
N PHE A 50 19.74 8.61 7.04
CA PHE A 50 19.85 8.39 5.61
C PHE A 50 18.49 8.36 4.94
N VAL A 51 18.34 9.08 3.86
CA VAL A 51 17.17 8.98 2.97
C VAL A 51 17.43 7.84 1.98
N LEU A 52 16.57 6.84 1.99
CA LEU A 52 16.61 5.72 1.04
C LEU A 52 15.39 5.80 0.12
N TYR A 53 15.60 6.11 -1.15
CA TYR A 53 14.57 6.15 -2.17
C TYR A 53 15.02 5.35 -3.41
N VAL A 54 14.65 4.09 -3.46
CA VAL A 54 14.92 3.18 -4.59
C VAL A 54 13.58 2.70 -5.12
N GLU A 55 13.24 3.08 -6.33
CA GLU A 55 11.99 2.76 -6.97
C GLU A 55 12.19 1.72 -8.08
N GLY A 56 11.31 0.71 -8.13
CA GLY A 56 11.29 -0.28 -9.18
C GLY A 56 12.33 -1.40 -9.06
N ASP A 57 13.22 -1.37 -8.06
CA ASP A 57 14.24 -2.37 -7.81
C ASP A 57 14.26 -2.83 -6.35
N ALA A 58 13.49 -3.89 -6.06
CA ALA A 58 13.41 -4.43 -4.71
C ALA A 58 14.72 -5.08 -4.22
N VAL A 59 15.59 -5.55 -5.12
CA VAL A 59 16.88 -6.13 -4.75
C VAL A 59 17.82 -5.05 -4.21
N LEU A 60 17.97 -3.98 -4.97
CA LEU A 60 18.82 -2.86 -4.55
C LEU A 60 18.27 -2.22 -3.26
N PHE A 61 16.94 -2.01 -3.20
CA PHE A 61 16.30 -1.50 -1.99
C PHE A 61 16.61 -2.39 -0.77
N ALA A 62 16.41 -3.70 -0.87
CA ALA A 62 16.64 -4.64 0.23
C ALA A 62 18.09 -4.62 0.71
N LYS A 63 19.07 -4.66 -0.19
CA LYS A 63 20.49 -4.62 0.16
C LYS A 63 20.85 -3.36 0.93
N LEU A 64 20.41 -2.20 0.45
CA LEU A 64 20.69 -0.91 1.07
C LEU A 64 19.94 -0.74 2.40
N PHE A 65 18.67 -1.13 2.43
CA PHE A 65 17.86 -1.07 3.63
C PHE A 65 18.47 -1.86 4.79
N PHE A 66 18.76 -3.15 4.58
CA PHE A 66 19.34 -3.99 5.61
C PHE A 66 20.76 -3.56 6.00
N ALA A 67 21.54 -3.04 5.06
CA ALA A 67 22.87 -2.51 5.34
C ALA A 67 22.83 -1.29 6.26
N LEU A 68 21.90 -0.36 6.03
CA LEU A 68 21.68 0.79 6.90
C LEU A 68 21.22 0.36 8.31
N LEU A 69 20.30 -0.61 8.41
CA LEU A 69 19.87 -1.15 9.70
C LEU A 69 21.06 -1.77 10.46
N GLN A 70 21.88 -2.58 9.78
CA GLN A 70 23.06 -3.21 10.38
C GLN A 70 24.09 -2.18 10.85
N ALA A 71 24.21 -1.05 10.14
CA ALA A 71 25.09 0.06 10.51
C ALA A 71 24.48 0.99 11.57
N LYS A 72 23.36 0.65 12.20
CA LYS A 72 22.61 1.45 13.19
C LYS A 72 22.14 2.82 12.66
N LYS A 73 21.92 2.95 11.37
CA LYS A 73 21.44 4.21 10.79
C LYS A 73 19.93 4.30 10.86
N ARG A 74 19.41 5.51 11.07
CA ARG A 74 17.98 5.77 10.94
C ARG A 74 17.63 5.89 9.46
N VAL A 75 16.72 5.04 8.98
CA VAL A 75 16.36 4.97 7.57
C VAL A 75 15.09 5.77 7.34
N MET A 76 15.19 6.82 6.55
CA MET A 76 14.07 7.66 6.16
C MET A 76 13.56 7.23 4.77
N LEU A 77 12.29 6.80 4.70
CA LEU A 77 11.65 6.26 3.51
C LEU A 77 10.59 7.26 2.97
N PRO A 78 11.00 8.22 2.12
CA PRO A 78 10.06 9.17 1.53
C PRO A 78 9.06 8.46 0.62
N SER A 79 7.83 8.96 0.59
CA SER A 79 6.75 8.39 -0.23
C SER A 79 6.79 8.81 -1.70
N SER A 80 7.71 9.70 -2.09
CA SER A 80 7.88 10.17 -3.47
C SER A 80 9.29 10.72 -3.72
N GLU A 81 9.68 10.76 -5.00
CA GLU A 81 10.95 11.35 -5.45
C GLU A 81 11.08 12.81 -4.99
N LYS A 82 10.00 13.60 -5.16
CA LYS A 82 9.98 15.00 -4.73
C LYS A 82 10.29 15.14 -3.23
N MET A 83 9.69 14.31 -2.38
CA MET A 83 9.95 14.33 -0.94
C MET A 83 11.41 13.97 -0.63
N ALA A 84 12.00 13.01 -1.35
CA ALA A 84 13.42 12.68 -1.21
C ALA A 84 14.32 13.87 -1.59
N GLU A 85 13.96 14.60 -2.64
CA GLU A 85 14.66 15.83 -3.03
C GLU A 85 14.53 16.94 -1.98
N ASP A 86 13.33 17.13 -1.41
CA ASP A 86 13.08 18.14 -0.39
C ASP A 86 13.94 17.86 0.86
N PHE A 87 14.06 16.61 1.32
CA PHE A 87 14.95 16.23 2.41
C PHE A 87 16.44 16.50 2.10
N SER A 88 16.87 16.21 0.88
CA SER A 88 18.23 16.49 0.43
C SER A 88 18.55 17.99 0.48
N LYS A 89 17.61 18.83 0.03
CA LYS A 89 17.82 20.28 -0.12
C LYS A 89 17.61 21.04 1.18
N SER A 90 16.55 20.72 1.94
CA SER A 90 16.16 21.49 3.13
C SER A 90 16.84 21.01 4.40
N GLU A 91 17.11 19.71 4.53
CA GLU A 91 17.67 19.12 5.75
C GLU A 91 19.13 18.65 5.58
N ASN A 92 19.68 18.80 4.37
CA ASN A 92 21.05 18.40 4.02
C ASN A 92 21.36 16.92 4.36
N LEU A 93 20.35 16.04 4.21
CA LEU A 93 20.50 14.62 4.49
C LEU A 93 21.14 13.86 3.31
N PRO A 94 21.98 12.86 3.58
CA PRO A 94 22.50 11.99 2.53
C PRO A 94 21.37 11.15 1.92
N VAL A 95 21.31 11.13 0.60
CA VAL A 95 20.29 10.39 -0.17
C VAL A 95 20.93 9.26 -0.93
N ILE A 96 20.36 8.08 -0.79
CA ILE A 96 20.70 6.90 -1.57
C ILE A 96 19.52 6.59 -2.50
N THR A 97 19.79 6.63 -3.80
CA THR A 97 18.74 6.45 -4.81
C THR A 97 19.28 5.84 -6.11
N ASN A 98 18.41 5.19 -6.87
CA ASN A 98 18.68 4.74 -8.25
C ASN A 98 18.26 5.76 -9.32
N LYS A 99 17.78 6.96 -8.92
CA LYS A 99 17.35 8.00 -9.84
C LYS A 99 18.52 8.88 -10.28
N LYS A 100 18.73 8.98 -11.60
CA LYS A 100 19.80 9.79 -12.20
C LYS A 100 19.55 11.30 -12.14
N THR A 101 18.32 11.70 -11.91
CA THR A 101 17.88 13.11 -11.79
C THR A 101 18.31 13.76 -10.49
N PHE A 102 18.74 12.98 -9.52
CA PHE A 102 19.18 13.44 -8.22
C PHE A 102 20.61 13.99 -8.31
N SER A 103 20.81 15.26 -7.97
CA SER A 103 22.13 15.92 -8.04
C SER A 103 22.69 16.34 -6.69
N ALA A 104 21.89 16.37 -5.63
CA ALA A 104 22.30 16.86 -4.32
C ALA A 104 22.41 15.72 -3.31
N ASN A 105 23.47 15.75 -2.49
CA ASN A 105 23.73 14.85 -1.36
C ASN A 105 23.62 13.34 -1.69
N LEU A 106 23.95 12.94 -2.92
CA LEU A 106 24.04 11.53 -3.26
C LEU A 106 25.15 10.89 -2.44
N PHE A 107 24.81 9.79 -1.80
CA PHE A 107 25.77 9.00 -1.05
C PHE A 107 26.42 7.98 -2.01
N ASP A 108 27.70 8.18 -2.29
CA ASP A 108 28.46 7.30 -3.19
C ASP A 108 28.92 6.04 -2.43
N ILE A 109 28.68 4.87 -3.01
CA ILE A 109 29.05 3.59 -2.44
C ILE A 109 30.20 3.01 -3.26
N PRO A 110 31.41 2.87 -2.67
CA PRO A 110 32.55 2.28 -3.34
C PRO A 110 32.28 0.84 -3.80
N LYS A 111 32.97 0.40 -4.84
CA LYS A 111 32.81 -0.97 -5.37
C LYS A 111 33.51 -2.02 -4.51
N ASP A 112 34.67 -1.69 -3.99
CA ASP A 112 35.52 -2.61 -3.20
C ASP A 112 35.38 -2.30 -1.72
N LEU A 113 34.57 -3.05 -1.01
CA LEU A 113 34.28 -2.88 0.41
C LEU A 113 34.55 -4.18 1.17
N PRO A 114 35.13 -4.11 2.39
CA PRO A 114 35.24 -5.25 3.27
C PRO A 114 33.85 -5.70 3.75
N GLU A 115 33.70 -6.97 4.09
CA GLU A 115 32.49 -7.47 4.76
C GLU A 115 32.57 -7.19 6.26
N CYS A 116 31.45 -6.79 6.89
CA CYS A 116 31.33 -6.70 8.34
C CYS A 116 30.70 -7.96 8.93
N GLU A 117 30.87 -8.18 10.21
CA GLU A 117 30.06 -9.14 10.97
C GLU A 117 28.69 -8.56 11.28
N PHE A 118 27.66 -9.42 11.33
CA PHE A 118 26.31 -9.00 11.65
C PHE A 118 26.05 -8.99 13.16
N ASP A 119 25.38 -7.94 13.62
CA ASP A 119 24.94 -7.78 14.99
C ASP A 119 23.40 -7.72 15.05
N PHE A 120 22.82 -8.67 15.77
CA PHE A 120 21.36 -8.75 15.97
C PHE A 120 20.80 -7.50 16.65
N ILE A 121 21.49 -6.96 17.65
CA ILE A 121 21.02 -5.78 18.41
C ILE A 121 20.95 -4.56 17.47
N ASN A 122 21.94 -4.41 16.59
CA ASN A 122 21.97 -3.30 15.64
C ASN A 122 20.70 -3.29 14.79
N MET A 123 20.34 -4.42 14.22
CA MET A 123 19.15 -4.51 13.39
C MET A 123 17.87 -4.29 14.18
N ARG A 124 17.73 -4.94 15.35
CA ARG A 124 16.53 -4.89 16.16
C ARG A 124 16.14 -3.47 16.59
N GLU A 125 17.14 -2.69 17.02
CA GLU A 125 16.94 -1.34 17.55
C GLU A 125 16.91 -0.26 16.48
N SER A 126 17.29 -0.58 15.24
CA SER A 126 17.32 0.38 14.13
C SER A 126 15.95 0.99 13.87
N ARG A 127 15.94 2.26 13.50
CA ARG A 127 14.74 3.06 13.30
C ARG A 127 14.44 3.24 11.83
N VAL A 128 13.18 3.07 11.49
CA VAL A 128 12.66 3.23 10.13
C VAL A 128 11.54 4.26 10.16
N CYS A 129 11.71 5.33 9.39
CA CYS A 129 10.77 6.44 9.30
C CYS A 129 10.01 6.37 7.99
N PHE A 130 8.71 6.14 8.09
CA PHE A 130 7.77 6.23 6.96
C PHE A 130 7.13 7.61 6.93
N PHE A 131 6.74 8.07 5.75
CA PHE A 131 6.06 9.34 5.57
C PHE A 131 4.68 9.13 4.97
N THR A 132 3.67 9.73 5.61
CA THR A 132 2.30 9.70 5.13
C THR A 132 1.88 11.09 4.66
N SER A 133 1.07 11.14 3.58
CA SER A 133 0.42 12.39 3.17
C SER A 133 -0.62 12.74 4.23
N GLY A 134 -0.27 13.63 5.16
CA GLY A 134 -1.21 14.17 6.13
C GLY A 134 -2.37 14.90 5.45
N SER A 135 -3.50 15.03 6.16
CA SER A 135 -4.61 15.91 5.75
C SER A 135 -4.21 17.39 5.79
N THR A 136 -3.09 17.71 6.42
CA THR A 136 -2.42 19.01 6.48
C THR A 136 -1.28 19.06 5.46
N SER A 137 -0.85 20.25 5.06
CA SER A 137 0.11 20.50 3.98
C SER A 137 1.50 19.87 4.14
N ALA A 138 1.89 19.44 5.34
CA ALA A 138 3.19 18.80 5.60
C ALA A 138 3.07 17.29 5.80
N PRO A 139 4.00 16.48 5.21
CA PRO A 139 4.06 15.05 5.44
C PRO A 139 4.28 14.72 6.92
N LYS A 140 3.55 13.72 7.44
CA LYS A 140 3.73 13.24 8.80
C LYS A 140 4.75 12.10 8.81
N MET A 141 5.79 12.24 9.63
CA MET A 141 6.77 11.18 9.86
C MET A 141 6.24 10.19 10.90
N ILE A 142 6.32 8.90 10.57
CA ILE A 142 5.96 7.78 11.45
C ILE A 142 7.20 6.92 11.64
N GLU A 143 7.78 6.97 12.83
CA GLU A 143 8.95 6.16 13.17
C GLU A 143 8.53 4.81 13.75
N LYS A 144 9.17 3.74 13.30
CA LYS A 144 9.04 2.37 13.84
C LYS A 144 10.43 1.80 14.09
N THR A 145 10.54 0.91 15.07
CA THR A 145 11.75 0.07 15.21
C THR A 145 11.66 -1.12 14.26
N PHE A 146 12.81 -1.66 13.86
CA PHE A 146 12.80 -2.88 13.05
C PHE A 146 12.21 -4.07 13.80
N ALA A 147 12.34 -4.10 15.14
CA ALA A 147 11.65 -5.07 16.00
C ALA A 147 10.13 -5.04 15.80
N THR A 148 9.54 -3.84 15.74
CA THR A 148 8.09 -3.68 15.50
C THR A 148 7.70 -4.23 14.12
N LEU A 149 8.49 -3.95 13.07
CA LEU A 149 8.25 -4.48 11.72
C LEU A 149 8.39 -6.01 11.68
N SER A 150 9.36 -6.56 12.41
CA SER A 150 9.56 -8.00 12.55
C SER A 150 8.35 -8.68 13.20
N ASP A 151 7.83 -8.11 14.28
CA ASP A 151 6.64 -8.65 14.96
C ASP A 151 5.37 -8.55 14.10
N GLU A 152 5.21 -7.48 13.35
CA GLU A 152 4.10 -7.34 12.40
C GLU A 152 4.20 -8.35 11.24
N THR A 153 5.43 -8.67 10.80
CA THR A 153 5.69 -9.72 9.78
C THR A 153 5.25 -11.11 10.26
N LYS A 154 5.44 -11.43 11.55
CA LYS A 154 4.94 -12.70 12.12
C LYS A 154 3.43 -12.82 11.99
N ASN A 155 2.73 -11.72 12.22
CA ASN A 155 1.27 -11.67 12.04
C ASN A 155 0.86 -11.91 10.57
N SER A 156 1.57 -11.31 9.62
CA SER A 156 1.34 -11.53 8.18
C SER A 156 1.55 -13.00 7.80
N ALA A 157 2.61 -13.62 8.32
CA ALA A 157 2.91 -15.04 8.09
C ALA A 157 1.85 -15.97 8.71
N SER A 158 1.33 -15.62 9.89
CA SER A 158 0.24 -16.39 10.54
C SER A 158 -1.07 -16.28 9.75
N LEU A 159 -1.34 -15.14 9.11
CA LEU A 159 -2.55 -14.93 8.32
C LEU A 159 -2.54 -15.73 7.01
N MET A 160 -1.44 -15.68 6.28
CA MET A 160 -1.39 -16.21 4.90
C MET A 160 -0.66 -17.55 4.78
N GLY A 161 0.22 -17.90 5.74
CA GLY A 161 1.05 -19.09 5.65
C GLY A 161 2.15 -18.99 4.60
N CYS A 162 2.64 -20.14 4.15
CA CYS A 162 3.63 -20.30 3.09
C CYS A 162 2.96 -20.90 1.86
N PHE A 163 3.30 -20.40 0.69
CA PHE A 163 2.87 -20.94 -0.60
C PHE A 163 4.07 -21.61 -1.28
N GLU A 164 4.04 -22.93 -1.39
CA GLU A 164 5.08 -23.71 -2.08
C GLU A 164 5.08 -23.38 -3.58
N ASP A 165 6.27 -23.36 -4.18
CA ASP A 165 6.51 -23.07 -5.61
C ASP A 165 5.90 -21.72 -6.08
N CYS A 166 5.78 -20.79 -5.15
CA CYS A 166 5.16 -19.50 -5.38
C CYS A 166 6.19 -18.38 -5.36
N ALA A 167 6.13 -17.48 -6.34
CA ALA A 167 6.88 -16.23 -6.33
C ALA A 167 5.97 -15.06 -5.92
N VAL A 168 6.48 -14.17 -5.09
CA VAL A 168 5.76 -12.94 -4.73
C VAL A 168 5.96 -11.89 -5.83
N VAL A 169 4.86 -11.34 -6.32
CA VAL A 169 4.82 -10.27 -7.31
C VAL A 169 4.04 -9.09 -6.74
N SER A 170 4.44 -7.85 -7.03
CA SER A 170 3.85 -6.70 -6.34
C SER A 170 3.77 -5.45 -7.19
N THR A 171 2.67 -4.70 -7.01
CA THR A 171 2.52 -3.31 -7.46
C THR A 171 2.98 -2.29 -6.41
N CYS A 172 3.30 -2.75 -5.19
CA CYS A 172 3.65 -1.89 -4.07
C CYS A 172 5.17 -1.79 -3.91
N GLU A 173 5.66 -0.57 -3.71
CA GLU A 173 7.08 -0.33 -3.42
C GLU A 173 7.43 -0.69 -1.97
N PRO A 174 8.64 -1.22 -1.72
CA PRO A 174 9.06 -1.63 -0.38
C PRO A 174 9.36 -0.46 0.57
N PHE A 175 9.44 0.78 0.09
CA PHE A 175 9.55 1.96 0.96
C PHE A 175 8.20 2.41 1.57
N HIS A 176 7.08 1.76 1.23
CA HIS A 176 5.81 1.89 1.92
C HIS A 176 5.62 0.74 2.92
N LEU A 177 4.99 0.99 4.07
CA LEU A 177 4.82 -0.03 5.11
C LEU A 177 4.21 -1.33 4.59
N TYR A 178 3.13 -1.25 3.81
CA TYR A 178 2.49 -2.44 3.23
C TYR A 178 3.44 -3.21 2.30
N GLY A 179 4.15 -2.51 1.42
CA GLY A 179 5.16 -3.13 0.55
C GLY A 179 6.36 -3.70 1.34
N MET A 180 6.82 -2.98 2.37
CA MET A 180 7.87 -3.47 3.26
C MET A 180 7.50 -4.81 3.88
N LEU A 181 6.32 -4.89 4.48
CA LEU A 181 5.87 -6.09 5.16
C LEU A 181 5.57 -7.22 4.18
N TRP A 182 4.74 -6.98 3.17
CA TRP A 182 4.16 -8.03 2.35
C TRP A 182 4.99 -8.43 1.13
N ARG A 183 5.78 -7.50 0.56
CA ARG A 183 6.65 -7.79 -0.58
C ARG A 183 8.07 -8.16 -0.17
N LEU A 184 8.56 -7.66 0.98
CA LEU A 184 9.95 -7.87 1.39
C LEU A 184 10.06 -8.80 2.59
N LEU A 185 9.57 -8.40 3.78
CA LEU A 185 9.85 -9.12 5.02
C LEU A 185 9.12 -10.45 5.12
N TYR A 186 7.83 -10.50 4.80
CA TYR A 186 7.01 -11.72 4.86
C TYR A 186 7.53 -12.82 3.94
N PRO A 187 7.77 -12.60 2.62
CA PRO A 187 8.29 -13.65 1.77
C PRO A 187 9.69 -14.11 2.17
N MET A 188 10.59 -13.19 2.54
CA MET A 188 11.91 -13.57 3.03
C MET A 188 11.85 -14.45 4.28
N SER A 189 10.93 -14.15 5.22
CA SER A 189 10.71 -14.95 6.44
C SER A 189 10.28 -16.39 6.16
N LEU A 190 9.65 -16.63 5.02
CA LEU A 190 9.16 -17.95 4.60
C LEU A 190 9.98 -18.54 3.44
N LYS A 191 11.12 -17.93 3.10
CA LYS A 191 12.01 -18.34 2.00
C LYS A 191 11.32 -18.40 0.64
N MET A 192 10.32 -17.54 0.44
CA MET A 192 9.63 -17.38 -0.84
C MET A 192 10.34 -16.33 -1.69
N PRO A 193 10.62 -16.60 -2.97
CA PRO A 193 11.26 -15.62 -3.84
C PRO A 193 10.31 -14.45 -4.15
N THR A 194 10.86 -13.23 -4.11
CA THR A 194 10.15 -12.01 -4.52
C THR A 194 10.64 -11.56 -5.89
N HIS A 195 9.75 -11.16 -6.78
CA HIS A 195 10.15 -10.56 -8.06
C HIS A 195 10.73 -9.16 -7.84
N SER A 196 11.89 -8.89 -8.48
CA SER A 196 12.63 -7.63 -8.27
C SER A 196 11.89 -6.39 -8.74
N ILE A 197 11.16 -6.50 -9.87
CA ILE A 197 10.46 -5.38 -10.49
C ILE A 197 9.15 -5.07 -9.76
N THR A 198 8.79 -3.78 -9.71
CA THR A 198 7.46 -3.33 -9.31
C THR A 198 6.55 -3.33 -10.53
N ILE A 199 5.42 -4.01 -10.46
CA ILE A 199 4.43 -4.09 -11.53
C ILE A 199 3.72 -2.74 -11.64
N ARG A 200 3.71 -2.17 -12.85
CA ARG A 200 3.06 -0.89 -13.16
C ARG A 200 1.90 -1.04 -14.15
N ASP A 201 1.86 -2.13 -14.89
CA ASP A 201 0.93 -2.39 -15.98
C ASP A 201 0.56 -3.88 -16.06
N PRO A 202 -0.57 -4.22 -16.69
CA PRO A 202 -1.04 -5.59 -16.84
C PRO A 202 -0.10 -6.49 -17.64
N GLU A 203 0.57 -5.94 -18.66
CA GLU A 203 1.48 -6.67 -19.56
C GLU A 203 2.68 -7.21 -18.77
N THR A 204 3.28 -6.37 -17.92
CA THR A 204 4.36 -6.77 -17.01
C THR A 204 3.90 -7.88 -16.06
N LEU A 205 2.68 -7.77 -15.49
CA LEU A 205 2.12 -8.82 -14.63
C LEU A 205 1.98 -10.13 -15.37
N ILE A 206 1.41 -10.13 -16.58
CA ILE A 206 1.23 -11.32 -17.42
C ILE A 206 2.58 -11.96 -17.78
N ALA A 207 3.57 -11.14 -18.16
CA ALA A 207 4.90 -11.62 -18.49
C ALA A 207 5.55 -12.37 -17.31
N ILE A 208 5.43 -11.80 -16.10
CA ILE A 208 5.95 -12.44 -14.89
C ILE A 208 5.14 -13.69 -14.52
N GLN A 209 3.82 -13.67 -14.63
CA GLN A 209 2.99 -14.85 -14.38
C GLN A 209 3.37 -16.02 -15.28
N LYS A 210 3.64 -15.79 -16.56
CA LYS A 210 4.07 -16.82 -17.52
C LYS A 210 5.43 -17.45 -17.17
N GLN A 211 6.28 -16.77 -16.42
CA GLN A 211 7.60 -17.26 -15.99
C GLN A 211 7.56 -18.04 -14.67
N ASN A 212 6.41 -18.07 -13.98
CA ASN A 212 6.29 -18.66 -12.66
C ASN A 212 5.19 -19.72 -12.61
N GLN A 213 5.43 -20.78 -11.83
CA GLN A 213 4.44 -21.84 -11.64
C GLN A 213 3.21 -21.30 -10.90
N LYS A 214 3.43 -20.55 -9.83
CA LYS A 214 2.40 -19.84 -9.05
C LYS A 214 2.91 -18.48 -8.64
N VAL A 215 1.99 -17.54 -8.42
CA VAL A 215 2.31 -16.22 -7.88
C VAL A 215 1.40 -15.85 -6.71
N LEU A 216 1.99 -15.21 -5.69
CA LEU A 216 1.28 -14.48 -4.67
C LEU A 216 1.29 -13.00 -5.06
N PHE A 217 0.12 -12.43 -5.28
CA PHE A 217 -0.02 -11.08 -5.82
C PHE A 217 -0.31 -10.06 -4.72
N ILE A 218 0.64 -9.15 -4.47
CA ILE A 218 0.55 -8.05 -3.51
C ILE A 218 0.19 -6.78 -4.28
N THR A 219 -1.00 -6.23 -4.03
CA THR A 219 -1.49 -5.12 -4.85
C THR A 219 -2.34 -4.12 -4.06
N THR A 220 -2.94 -3.15 -4.76
CA THR A 220 -3.85 -2.15 -4.21
C THR A 220 -5.23 -2.24 -4.87
N PRO A 221 -6.30 -1.79 -4.20
CA PRO A 221 -7.63 -1.73 -4.82
C PRO A 221 -7.64 -0.95 -6.13
N SER A 222 -6.89 0.14 -6.23
CA SER A 222 -6.80 0.97 -7.43
C SER A 222 -6.20 0.24 -8.64
N PHE A 223 -5.20 -0.64 -8.43
CA PHE A 223 -4.66 -1.45 -9.51
C PHE A 223 -5.67 -2.51 -9.97
N ILE A 224 -6.34 -3.18 -9.04
CA ILE A 224 -7.41 -4.14 -9.36
C ILE A 224 -8.51 -3.47 -10.21
N GLU A 225 -8.99 -2.29 -9.77
CA GLU A 225 -9.99 -1.53 -10.50
C GLU A 225 -9.51 -1.07 -11.89
N ALA A 226 -8.23 -0.70 -12.02
CA ALA A 226 -7.66 -0.30 -13.30
C ALA A 226 -7.57 -1.46 -14.30
N VAL A 227 -7.17 -2.64 -13.85
CA VAL A 227 -7.13 -3.85 -14.68
C VAL A 227 -8.54 -4.30 -15.07
N ALA A 228 -9.47 -4.32 -14.11
CA ALA A 228 -10.83 -4.77 -14.32
C ALA A 228 -11.58 -3.98 -15.41
N ARG A 229 -11.25 -2.70 -15.59
CA ARG A 229 -11.85 -1.82 -16.60
C ARG A 229 -11.56 -2.21 -18.04
N HIS A 230 -10.43 -2.87 -18.27
CA HIS A 230 -9.95 -3.21 -19.60
C HIS A 230 -9.56 -4.70 -19.68
N ARG A 231 -10.18 -5.53 -18.82
CA ARG A 231 -9.84 -6.96 -18.69
C ARG A 231 -9.97 -7.72 -20.00
N GLU A 232 -10.86 -7.29 -20.88
CA GLU A 232 -11.09 -7.88 -22.18
C GLU A 232 -9.89 -7.77 -23.15
N LEU A 233 -8.94 -6.87 -22.84
CA LEU A 233 -7.71 -6.70 -23.61
C LEU A 233 -6.60 -7.67 -23.21
N TYR A 234 -6.79 -8.43 -22.13
CA TYR A 234 -5.72 -9.19 -21.51
C TYR A 234 -6.13 -10.64 -21.24
N ASP A 235 -5.20 -11.55 -21.50
CA ASP A 235 -5.32 -12.97 -21.16
C ASP A 235 -4.38 -13.30 -19.97
N PHE A 236 -4.94 -13.27 -18.77
CA PHE A 236 -4.20 -13.51 -17.54
C PHE A 236 -4.04 -15.01 -17.27
N PRO A 237 -2.81 -15.53 -17.03
CA PRO A 237 -2.61 -16.87 -16.55
C PRO A 237 -3.34 -17.15 -15.23
N GLN A 238 -3.98 -18.31 -15.11
CA GLN A 238 -4.75 -18.74 -13.94
C GLN A 238 -3.85 -19.40 -12.89
N ASN A 239 -2.76 -18.73 -12.52
CA ASN A 239 -1.74 -19.23 -11.60
C ASN A 239 -1.53 -18.34 -10.36
N VAL A 240 -2.49 -17.48 -10.07
CA VAL A 240 -2.48 -16.68 -8.82
C VAL A 240 -2.94 -17.54 -7.66
N ALA A 241 -2.03 -17.86 -6.73
CA ALA A 241 -2.32 -18.66 -5.55
C ALA A 241 -3.14 -17.88 -4.51
N ALA A 242 -2.82 -16.59 -4.34
CA ALA A 242 -3.56 -15.68 -3.47
C ALA A 242 -3.29 -14.22 -3.87
N ILE A 243 -4.17 -13.34 -3.43
CA ILE A 243 -4.05 -11.88 -3.59
C ILE A 243 -4.16 -11.25 -2.21
N THR A 244 -3.25 -10.31 -1.89
CA THR A 244 -3.46 -9.40 -0.75
C THR A 244 -3.57 -7.97 -1.24
N THR A 245 -4.37 -7.16 -0.57
CA THR A 245 -4.59 -5.76 -0.92
C THR A 245 -4.73 -4.87 0.32
N SER A 246 -4.25 -3.65 0.22
CA SER A 246 -4.33 -2.63 1.26
C SER A 246 -4.19 -1.22 0.65
N GLY A 247 -4.22 -0.18 1.50
CA GLY A 247 -4.04 1.21 1.10
C GLY A 247 -5.33 1.91 0.68
N GLY A 248 -6.43 1.20 0.54
CA GLY A 248 -7.76 1.72 0.23
C GLY A 248 -8.85 0.68 0.46
N LEU A 249 -10.09 1.10 0.39
CA LEU A 249 -11.23 0.19 0.46
C LEU A 249 -11.39 -0.53 -0.89
N LEU A 250 -11.40 -1.85 -0.89
CA LEU A 250 -11.74 -2.64 -2.07
C LEU A 250 -13.27 -2.65 -2.23
N LYS A 251 -13.78 -2.16 -3.36
CA LYS A 251 -15.20 -2.21 -3.69
C LYS A 251 -15.63 -3.66 -3.95
N GLU A 252 -16.88 -3.98 -3.66
CA GLU A 252 -17.42 -5.32 -3.86
C GLU A 252 -17.27 -5.80 -5.31
N LYS A 253 -17.60 -4.92 -6.27
CA LYS A 253 -17.41 -5.20 -7.69
C LYS A 253 -15.94 -5.51 -8.02
N ALA A 254 -14.99 -4.70 -7.54
CA ALA A 254 -13.57 -4.94 -7.80
C ALA A 254 -13.05 -6.24 -7.18
N CYS A 255 -13.62 -6.65 -6.03
CA CYS A 255 -13.36 -7.94 -5.43
C CYS A 255 -13.86 -9.11 -6.31
N ALA A 256 -15.08 -8.99 -6.85
CA ALA A 256 -15.64 -9.97 -7.79
C ALA A 256 -14.83 -10.03 -9.10
N ASP A 257 -14.49 -8.87 -9.66
CA ASP A 257 -13.66 -8.77 -10.87
C ASP A 257 -12.28 -9.44 -10.65
N ALA A 258 -11.63 -9.23 -9.50
CA ALA A 258 -10.36 -9.89 -9.20
C ALA A 258 -10.47 -11.42 -9.18
N LYS A 259 -11.55 -11.95 -8.59
CA LYS A 259 -11.84 -13.39 -8.59
C LYS A 259 -12.06 -13.93 -10.00
N GLU A 260 -12.74 -13.18 -10.85
CA GLU A 260 -12.99 -13.57 -12.24
C GLU A 260 -11.69 -13.53 -13.08
N ILE A 261 -10.86 -12.49 -12.90
CA ILE A 261 -9.63 -12.29 -13.67
C ILE A 261 -8.55 -13.29 -13.26
N TRP A 262 -8.33 -13.51 -11.97
CA TRP A 262 -7.19 -14.27 -11.44
C TRP A 262 -7.54 -15.55 -10.69
N GLY A 263 -8.82 -15.88 -10.55
CA GLY A 263 -9.29 -17.08 -9.82
C GLY A 263 -9.24 -16.98 -8.30
N ALA A 264 -8.74 -15.86 -7.73
CA ALA A 264 -8.51 -15.69 -6.31
C ALA A 264 -9.27 -14.47 -5.75
N THR A 265 -9.98 -14.65 -4.62
CA THR A 265 -10.60 -13.55 -3.90
C THR A 265 -9.54 -12.83 -3.05
N PRO A 266 -9.39 -11.50 -3.19
CA PRO A 266 -8.40 -10.76 -2.41
C PRO A 266 -8.64 -10.81 -0.90
N THR A 267 -7.56 -10.99 -0.15
CA THR A 267 -7.52 -10.75 1.31
C THR A 267 -7.14 -9.30 1.54
N GLU A 268 -8.07 -8.55 2.10
CA GLU A 268 -7.89 -7.12 2.43
C GLU A 268 -7.20 -6.99 3.80
N ILE A 269 -6.24 -6.07 3.90
CA ILE A 269 -5.56 -5.73 5.16
C ILE A 269 -6.00 -4.32 5.58
N PHE A 270 -6.65 -4.25 6.74
CA PHE A 270 -7.07 -3.00 7.37
C PHE A 270 -5.99 -2.49 8.31
N GLY A 271 -5.61 -1.24 8.15
CA GLY A 271 -4.58 -0.59 8.96
C GLY A 271 -4.07 0.69 8.32
N SER A 272 -3.09 1.28 8.97
CA SER A 272 -2.38 2.47 8.49
C SER A 272 -0.90 2.38 8.82
N THR A 273 -0.10 3.31 8.32
CA THR A 273 1.31 3.39 8.72
C THR A 273 1.45 3.62 10.22
N GLU A 274 0.54 4.39 10.81
CA GLU A 274 0.52 4.72 12.23
C GLU A 274 0.19 3.51 13.11
N SER A 275 -0.88 2.78 12.77
CA SER A 275 -1.38 1.67 13.58
C SER A 275 -0.69 0.35 13.31
N GLY A 276 -0.05 0.20 12.15
CA GLY A 276 0.20 -1.12 11.57
C GLY A 276 -1.09 -1.80 11.14
N GLY A 277 -1.03 -3.09 10.85
CA GLY A 277 -2.20 -3.90 10.55
C GLY A 277 -3.10 -4.09 11.77
N ILE A 278 -4.39 -3.88 11.62
CA ILE A 278 -5.41 -4.04 12.67
C ILE A 278 -6.24 -5.30 12.44
N ALA A 279 -6.65 -5.54 11.20
CA ALA A 279 -7.58 -6.61 10.85
C ALA A 279 -7.39 -7.06 9.39
N SER A 280 -7.98 -8.19 9.06
CA SER A 280 -8.08 -8.67 7.68
C SER A 280 -9.50 -9.09 7.36
N ARG A 281 -9.80 -9.12 6.06
CA ARG A 281 -11.07 -9.62 5.52
C ARG A 281 -10.82 -10.32 4.19
N ASN A 282 -11.52 -11.44 3.98
CA ASN A 282 -11.66 -12.07 2.67
C ASN A 282 -13.15 -12.25 2.39
N ARG A 283 -13.69 -11.54 1.41
CA ARG A 283 -15.14 -11.56 1.11
C ARG A 283 -15.63 -12.90 0.58
N GLY A 284 -14.74 -13.78 0.14
CA GLY A 284 -15.08 -15.18 -0.16
C GLY A 284 -15.45 -16.00 1.08
N VAL A 285 -15.12 -15.48 2.28
CA VAL A 285 -15.36 -16.13 3.57
C VAL A 285 -16.35 -15.30 4.42
N SER A 286 -16.13 -13.99 4.55
CA SER A 286 -16.94 -13.09 5.37
C SER A 286 -16.76 -11.64 4.94
N ASP A 287 -17.83 -10.85 4.98
CA ASP A 287 -17.79 -9.40 4.76
C ASP A 287 -17.28 -8.62 5.98
N SER A 288 -17.26 -9.24 7.14
CA SER A 288 -16.77 -8.62 8.37
C SER A 288 -15.26 -8.73 8.50
N TRP A 289 -14.65 -7.72 9.10
CA TRP A 289 -13.23 -7.68 9.43
C TRP A 289 -12.93 -8.55 10.65
N SER A 290 -11.90 -9.37 10.56
CA SER A 290 -11.37 -10.19 11.66
C SER A 290 -10.12 -9.51 12.24
N VAL A 291 -10.16 -9.18 13.53
CA VAL A 291 -9.09 -8.47 14.24
C VAL A 291 -7.88 -9.38 14.45
N PHE A 292 -6.68 -8.88 14.21
CA PHE A 292 -5.44 -9.62 14.44
C PHE A 292 -5.26 -9.99 15.91
N GLU A 293 -4.63 -11.12 16.17
CA GLU A 293 -4.55 -11.74 17.51
C GLU A 293 -4.05 -10.78 18.59
N LYS A 294 -2.98 -10.02 18.30
CA LYS A 294 -2.32 -9.12 19.25
C LYS A 294 -2.93 -7.71 19.29
N VAL A 295 -4.02 -7.49 18.57
CA VAL A 295 -4.69 -6.19 18.50
C VAL A 295 -5.98 -6.24 19.31
N GLU A 296 -6.19 -5.25 20.17
CA GLU A 296 -7.44 -4.99 20.87
C GLU A 296 -8.14 -3.81 20.22
N ILE A 297 -9.46 -3.89 20.07
CA ILE A 297 -10.25 -2.81 19.48
C ILE A 297 -11.35 -2.34 20.42
N GLY A 298 -11.71 -1.07 20.28
CA GLY A 298 -12.81 -0.42 20.95
C GLY A 298 -13.38 0.72 20.09
N ILE A 299 -14.38 1.41 20.56
CA ILE A 299 -14.94 2.61 19.94
C ILE A 299 -14.81 3.81 20.87
N ASP A 300 -14.64 5.00 20.30
CA ASP A 300 -14.69 6.25 21.05
C ASP A 300 -16.13 6.79 21.13
N SER A 301 -16.31 7.97 21.77
CA SER A 301 -17.61 8.64 21.90
C SER A 301 -18.25 9.06 20.57
N ARG A 302 -17.49 9.05 19.47
CA ARG A 302 -17.96 9.36 18.12
C ARG A 302 -18.39 8.10 17.34
N GLY A 303 -18.26 6.89 17.93
CA GLY A 303 -18.45 5.62 17.24
C GLY A 303 -17.27 5.22 16.34
N CYS A 304 -16.12 5.87 16.50
CA CYS A 304 -14.94 5.58 15.69
C CYS A 304 -14.03 4.53 16.33
N LEU A 305 -13.42 3.72 15.48
CA LEU A 305 -12.51 2.65 15.87
C LEU A 305 -11.30 3.20 16.62
N ARG A 306 -11.05 2.67 17.81
CA ARG A 306 -9.82 2.79 18.57
C ARG A 306 -9.13 1.42 18.58
N ALA A 307 -7.84 1.40 18.26
CA ALA A 307 -7.04 0.18 18.28
C ALA A 307 -5.89 0.33 19.26
N LYS A 308 -5.70 -0.68 20.12
CA LYS A 308 -4.48 -0.88 20.88
C LYS A 308 -3.67 -1.95 20.16
N SER A 309 -2.53 -1.55 19.63
CA SER A 309 -1.73 -2.38 18.75
C SER A 309 -0.25 -2.31 19.15
N PRO A 310 0.45 -3.45 19.26
CA PRO A 310 1.89 -3.46 19.52
C PRO A 310 2.69 -2.86 18.36
N TYR A 311 2.03 -2.65 17.21
CA TYR A 311 2.64 -2.09 16.00
C TYR A 311 2.47 -0.57 15.91
N ALA A 312 1.61 0.02 16.77
CA ALA A 312 1.40 1.46 16.83
C ALA A 312 2.42 2.13 17.74
N LEU A 313 2.96 3.27 17.32
CA LEU A 313 3.78 4.10 18.18
C LEU A 313 2.93 4.60 19.36
N GLY A 314 3.39 4.34 20.59
CA GLY A 314 2.62 4.66 21.80
C GLY A 314 1.54 3.63 22.18
N GLY A 315 1.42 2.53 21.42
CA GLY A 315 0.55 1.39 21.76
C GLY A 315 -0.93 1.59 21.43
N GLU A 316 -1.45 2.80 21.34
CA GLU A 316 -2.85 3.10 21.00
C GLU A 316 -2.95 4.01 19.78
N PHE A 317 -3.96 3.77 18.97
CA PHE A 317 -4.26 4.59 17.79
C PHE A 317 -5.76 4.83 17.64
N GLN A 318 -6.12 6.10 17.47
CA GLN A 318 -7.49 6.52 17.23
C GLN A 318 -7.69 6.76 15.75
N THR A 319 -8.71 6.11 15.17
CA THR A 319 -9.06 6.30 13.76
C THR A 319 -10.25 7.29 13.60
N ASN A 320 -10.58 7.57 12.36
CA ASN A 320 -11.83 8.21 11.96
C ASN A 320 -12.80 7.21 11.30
N ASP A 321 -12.55 5.92 11.46
CA ASP A 321 -13.32 4.84 10.84
C ASP A 321 -14.49 4.46 11.73
N ILE A 322 -15.72 4.64 11.23
CA ILE A 322 -16.96 4.29 11.94
C ILE A 322 -17.15 2.79 11.84
N VAL A 323 -17.33 2.13 12.97
CA VAL A 323 -17.43 0.67 13.04
C VAL A 323 -18.51 0.20 14.02
N GLU A 324 -18.98 -1.02 13.80
CA GLU A 324 -19.75 -1.78 14.76
C GLU A 324 -18.93 -3.00 15.18
N ILE A 325 -18.62 -3.11 16.47
CA ILE A 325 -17.79 -4.19 17.02
C ILE A 325 -18.69 -5.29 17.56
N PHE A 326 -18.34 -6.55 17.27
CA PHE A 326 -19.03 -7.75 17.75
C PHE A 326 -18.05 -8.92 17.95
N GLY A 327 -18.59 -10.12 18.27
CA GLY A 327 -17.77 -11.32 18.48
C GLY A 327 -16.73 -11.16 19.59
N GLY A 328 -17.11 -10.51 20.69
CA GLY A 328 -16.20 -10.29 21.83
C GLY A 328 -15.01 -9.39 21.49
N GLY A 329 -15.17 -8.44 20.60
CA GLY A 329 -14.09 -7.53 20.19
C GLY A 329 -13.14 -8.10 19.14
N ARG A 330 -13.48 -9.26 18.55
CA ARG A 330 -12.62 -9.92 17.54
C ARG A 330 -13.07 -9.67 16.11
N LYS A 331 -14.24 -9.03 15.91
CA LYS A 331 -14.79 -8.71 14.59
C LYS A 331 -15.42 -7.33 14.59
N PHE A 332 -15.42 -6.70 13.41
CA PHE A 332 -16.17 -5.46 13.20
C PHE A 332 -16.68 -5.32 11.76
N ASN A 333 -17.75 -4.56 11.60
CA ASN A 333 -18.23 -4.04 10.34
C ASN A 333 -17.76 -2.58 10.19
N PHE A 334 -17.33 -2.22 8.98
CA PHE A 334 -16.88 -0.86 8.65
C PHE A 334 -17.97 -0.13 7.86
N PHE A 335 -18.34 1.08 8.31
CA PHE A 335 -19.40 1.89 7.71
C PHE A 335 -18.91 3.17 7.03
N GLY A 336 -17.60 3.39 7.00
CA GLY A 336 -17.03 4.57 6.39
C GLY A 336 -16.23 5.41 7.38
N ARG A 337 -15.89 6.63 6.98
CA ARG A 337 -15.06 7.52 7.80
C ARG A 337 -15.85 8.76 8.24
N ILE A 338 -15.70 9.16 9.48
CA ILE A 338 -16.39 10.34 10.03
C ILE A 338 -15.95 11.64 9.33
N ASP A 339 -14.71 11.71 8.85
CA ASP A 339 -14.20 12.85 8.09
C ASP A 339 -14.68 12.87 6.61
N ARG A 340 -15.44 11.86 6.19
CA ARG A 340 -16.20 11.81 4.94
C ARG A 340 -17.72 11.90 5.14
N LEU A 341 -18.16 12.14 6.37
CA LEU A 341 -19.54 12.57 6.65
C LEU A 341 -19.60 14.09 6.53
N VAL A 342 -20.46 14.57 5.68
CA VAL A 342 -20.69 16.01 5.50
C VAL A 342 -22.10 16.38 5.95
N LYS A 343 -22.25 17.50 6.63
CA LYS A 343 -23.55 18.03 7.00
C LYS A 343 -24.01 19.06 5.97
N ILE A 344 -25.15 18.79 5.35
CA ILE A 344 -25.77 19.69 4.38
C ILE A 344 -27.17 20.06 4.90
N GLY A 345 -27.32 21.30 5.38
CA GLY A 345 -28.46 21.67 6.22
C GLY A 345 -28.44 20.89 7.53
N GLU A 346 -29.59 20.30 7.90
CA GLU A 346 -29.71 19.49 9.13
C GLU A 346 -29.42 17.99 8.94
N THR A 347 -29.04 17.56 7.72
CA THR A 347 -28.90 16.15 7.40
C THR A 347 -27.45 15.80 7.10
N GLN A 348 -27.00 14.67 7.63
CA GLN A 348 -25.69 14.10 7.31
C GLN A 348 -25.75 13.30 6.01
N LEU A 349 -24.71 13.43 5.20
CA LEU A 349 -24.46 12.63 4.01
C LEU A 349 -23.12 11.90 4.15
N ASN A 350 -23.12 10.61 3.92
CA ASN A 350 -21.91 9.83 3.76
C ASN A 350 -21.42 9.96 2.29
N ILE A 351 -20.29 10.57 2.09
CA ILE A 351 -19.73 10.79 0.73
C ILE A 351 -19.52 9.47 -0.04
N PRO A 352 -19.01 8.37 0.54
CA PRO A 352 -18.95 7.06 -0.11
C PRO A 352 -20.29 6.57 -0.69
N ASP A 353 -21.40 6.78 0.02
CA ASP A 353 -22.72 6.37 -0.48
C ASP A 353 -23.13 7.21 -1.69
N MET A 354 -22.79 8.49 -1.69
CA MET A 354 -22.97 9.36 -2.86
C MET A 354 -22.13 8.89 -4.05
N GLU A 355 -20.86 8.52 -3.81
CA GLU A 355 -19.98 7.95 -4.85
C GLU A 355 -20.57 6.68 -5.43
N ASN A 356 -21.11 5.77 -4.61
CA ASN A 356 -21.78 4.55 -5.06
C ASN A 356 -23.00 4.86 -5.93
N ALA A 357 -23.81 5.84 -5.55
CA ALA A 357 -24.96 6.25 -6.35
C ALA A 357 -24.55 6.86 -7.71
N VAL A 358 -23.47 7.62 -7.77
CA VAL A 358 -22.91 8.15 -9.02
C VAL A 358 -22.36 7.03 -9.89
N LEU A 359 -21.64 6.06 -9.28
CA LEU A 359 -21.09 4.89 -9.97
C LEU A 359 -22.14 3.95 -10.54
N ALA A 360 -23.36 3.95 -9.98
CA ALA A 360 -24.47 3.16 -10.52
C ALA A 360 -25.01 3.69 -11.86
N HIS A 361 -24.58 4.88 -12.30
CA HIS A 361 -25.00 5.44 -13.59
C HIS A 361 -24.27 4.78 -14.75
N GLU A 362 -24.99 4.37 -15.78
CA GLU A 362 -24.48 3.63 -16.95
C GLU A 362 -23.30 4.30 -17.69
N PHE A 363 -23.18 5.63 -17.61
CA PHE A 363 -22.11 6.41 -18.25
C PHE A 363 -20.86 6.55 -17.40
N VAL A 364 -20.92 6.19 -16.11
CA VAL A 364 -19.84 6.45 -15.14
C VAL A 364 -19.02 5.20 -14.92
N GLU A 365 -17.73 5.31 -15.20
CA GLU A 365 -16.74 4.26 -14.97
C GLU A 365 -16.10 4.38 -13.59
N ASN A 366 -15.78 5.61 -13.16
CA ASN A 366 -15.23 5.91 -11.84
C ASN A 366 -15.63 7.31 -11.41
N CYS A 367 -15.67 7.55 -10.11
CA CYS A 367 -15.91 8.89 -9.59
C CYS A 367 -15.25 9.12 -8.25
N HIS A 368 -15.07 10.39 -7.92
CA HIS A 368 -14.75 10.88 -6.59
C HIS A 368 -15.63 12.07 -6.29
N VAL A 369 -16.29 12.04 -5.12
CA VAL A 369 -17.14 13.13 -4.65
C VAL A 369 -16.46 13.83 -3.49
N ASP A 370 -16.48 15.16 -3.50
CA ASP A 370 -15.99 16.01 -2.44
C ASP A 370 -17.03 17.10 -2.10
N PHE A 371 -16.95 17.59 -0.85
CA PHE A 371 -17.76 18.71 -0.38
C PHE A 371 -16.84 19.87 0.02
N ASP A 372 -16.99 21.00 -0.66
CA ASP A 372 -16.13 22.17 -0.47
C ASP A 372 -16.60 23.10 0.67
N GLY A 373 -17.54 22.63 1.52
CA GLY A 373 -18.19 23.43 2.56
C GLY A 373 -19.48 24.11 2.07
N ASN A 374 -19.72 24.18 0.77
CA ASN A 374 -20.89 24.82 0.17
C ASN A 374 -21.66 23.90 -0.78
N ALA A 375 -20.94 23.07 -1.56
CA ALA A 375 -21.56 22.25 -2.58
C ALA A 375 -20.84 20.90 -2.77
N LEU A 376 -21.62 19.89 -3.15
CA LEU A 376 -21.08 18.60 -3.61
C LEU A 376 -20.54 18.76 -5.03
N ARG A 377 -19.32 18.28 -5.23
CA ARG A 377 -18.61 18.26 -6.53
C ARG A 377 -18.15 16.85 -6.82
N SER A 378 -18.07 16.49 -8.08
CA SER A 378 -17.54 15.18 -8.47
C SER A 378 -16.51 15.30 -9.58
N LEU A 379 -15.41 14.54 -9.44
CA LEU A 379 -14.58 14.11 -10.56
C LEU A 379 -15.22 12.84 -11.11
N VAL A 380 -15.42 12.77 -12.43
CA VAL A 380 -16.08 11.64 -13.07
C VAL A 380 -15.23 11.14 -14.22
N VAL A 381 -14.94 9.85 -14.22
CA VAL A 381 -14.37 9.13 -15.36
C VAL A 381 -15.53 8.49 -16.09
N LEU A 382 -15.64 8.76 -17.40
CA LEU A 382 -16.70 8.24 -18.24
C LEU A 382 -16.22 7.03 -19.04
N ASN A 383 -17.09 6.03 -19.19
CA ASN A 383 -16.88 4.95 -20.15
C ASN A 383 -17.07 5.45 -21.61
N SER A 384 -16.96 4.57 -22.58
CA SER A 384 -17.06 4.92 -24.02
C SER A 384 -18.40 5.56 -24.38
N GLU A 385 -19.52 5.05 -23.85
CA GLU A 385 -20.87 5.58 -24.09
C GLU A 385 -21.06 6.94 -23.41
N GLY A 386 -20.61 7.07 -22.17
CA GLY A 386 -20.65 8.33 -21.44
C GLY A 386 -19.80 9.42 -22.08
N ARG A 387 -18.65 9.09 -22.65
CA ARG A 387 -17.83 10.05 -23.43
C ARG A 387 -18.55 10.52 -24.68
N ARG A 388 -19.18 9.60 -25.42
CA ARG A 388 -19.99 9.95 -26.59
C ARG A 388 -21.14 10.88 -26.18
N PHE A 389 -21.90 10.49 -25.16
CA PHE A 389 -22.98 11.31 -24.62
C PHE A 389 -22.51 12.70 -24.19
N PHE A 390 -21.39 12.78 -23.50
CA PHE A 390 -20.80 14.04 -23.05
C PHE A 390 -20.38 14.95 -24.22
N MET A 391 -19.79 14.38 -25.27
CA MET A 391 -19.42 15.16 -26.49
C MET A 391 -20.64 15.70 -27.22
N GLU A 392 -21.72 14.95 -27.30
CA GLU A 392 -22.94 15.32 -27.99
C GLU A 392 -23.82 16.30 -27.20
N ASN A 393 -23.90 16.12 -25.88
CA ASN A 393 -24.88 16.80 -25.04
C ASN A 393 -24.26 17.79 -24.02
N GLY A 394 -22.97 17.72 -23.83
CA GLY A 394 -22.24 18.61 -22.92
C GLY A 394 -22.42 18.32 -21.41
N ARG A 395 -21.70 19.11 -20.63
CA ARG A 395 -21.57 18.89 -19.17
C ARG A 395 -22.89 19.05 -18.40
N LEU A 396 -23.73 20.00 -18.78
CA LEU A 396 -24.96 20.27 -18.03
C LEU A 396 -25.97 19.14 -18.19
N LYS A 397 -26.06 18.54 -19.36
CA LYS A 397 -26.95 17.41 -19.61
C LYS A 397 -26.45 16.16 -18.85
N LEU A 398 -25.17 15.86 -18.91
CA LEU A 398 -24.57 14.78 -18.15
C LEU A 398 -24.79 14.96 -16.63
N LEU A 399 -24.61 16.16 -16.09
CA LEU A 399 -24.89 16.46 -14.68
C LEU A 399 -26.36 16.22 -14.34
N SER A 400 -27.28 16.59 -15.22
CA SER A 400 -28.73 16.35 -15.05
C SER A 400 -29.06 14.86 -15.00
N GLU A 401 -28.49 14.06 -15.90
CA GLU A 401 -28.71 12.62 -15.94
C GLU A 401 -28.20 11.93 -14.65
N ILE A 402 -26.96 12.23 -14.24
CA ILE A 402 -26.37 11.68 -13.01
C ILE A 402 -27.22 12.11 -11.80
N ASN A 403 -27.62 13.37 -11.70
CA ASN A 403 -28.47 13.82 -10.59
C ASN A 403 -29.87 13.22 -10.61
N SER A 404 -30.40 12.87 -11.78
CA SER A 404 -31.69 12.15 -11.88
C SER A 404 -31.61 10.79 -11.18
N LEU A 405 -30.49 10.08 -11.33
CA LEU A 405 -30.26 8.82 -10.64
C LEU A 405 -30.01 9.02 -9.13
N VAL A 406 -29.16 10.00 -8.77
CA VAL A 406 -28.84 10.31 -7.36
C VAL A 406 -30.11 10.66 -6.57
N LYS A 407 -31.06 11.39 -7.14
CA LYS A 407 -32.34 11.75 -6.53
C LYS A 407 -33.25 10.56 -6.24
N LYS A 408 -33.01 9.39 -6.81
CA LYS A 408 -33.74 8.17 -6.46
C LYS A 408 -33.33 7.61 -5.09
N SER A 409 -32.11 7.87 -4.66
CA SER A 409 -31.53 7.36 -3.42
C SER A 409 -31.34 8.43 -2.35
N PHE A 410 -31.30 9.70 -2.75
CA PHE A 410 -31.01 10.84 -1.87
C PHE A 410 -32.02 11.98 -2.06
N ASP A 411 -32.21 12.75 -0.98
CA ASP A 411 -32.95 14.01 -1.04
C ASP A 411 -32.31 14.98 -2.06
N SER A 412 -33.11 15.76 -2.74
CA SER A 412 -32.70 16.73 -3.77
C SER A 412 -31.63 17.73 -3.31
N LYS A 413 -31.54 18.00 -2.01
CA LYS A 413 -30.52 18.87 -1.40
C LYS A 413 -29.10 18.31 -1.55
N PHE A 414 -28.97 16.96 -1.73
CA PHE A 414 -27.70 16.28 -1.94
C PHE A 414 -27.29 16.18 -3.41
N SER A 415 -27.95 16.92 -4.31
CA SER A 415 -27.56 16.95 -5.71
C SER A 415 -26.15 17.48 -5.92
N LEU A 416 -25.41 16.87 -6.84
CA LEU A 416 -24.12 17.40 -7.30
C LEU A 416 -24.32 18.76 -7.97
N ARG A 417 -23.52 19.74 -7.59
CA ARG A 417 -23.55 21.09 -8.20
C ARG A 417 -22.57 21.23 -9.36
N LYS A 418 -21.49 20.46 -9.34
CA LYS A 418 -20.47 20.47 -10.40
C LYS A 418 -19.97 19.07 -10.65
N ILE A 419 -19.74 18.76 -11.92
CA ILE A 419 -18.95 17.60 -12.33
C ILE A 419 -17.76 18.10 -13.17
N LYS A 420 -16.61 17.45 -13.04
CA LYS A 420 -15.45 17.60 -13.89
C LYS A 420 -15.13 16.23 -14.47
N VAL A 421 -15.23 16.12 -15.79
CA VAL A 421 -14.85 14.90 -16.49
C VAL A 421 -13.32 14.85 -16.55
N VAL A 422 -12.76 13.74 -16.16
CA VAL A 422 -11.31 13.48 -16.12
C VAL A 422 -11.00 12.13 -16.75
N ASN A 423 -9.77 11.94 -17.22
CA ASN A 423 -9.36 10.65 -17.77
C ASN A 423 -9.10 9.59 -16.68
N SER A 424 -8.65 10.04 -15.51
CA SER A 424 -8.46 9.21 -14.31
C SER A 424 -8.65 10.05 -13.06
N ILE A 425 -9.05 9.43 -11.94
CA ILE A 425 -9.07 10.10 -10.64
C ILE A 425 -7.61 10.28 -10.19
N PRO A 426 -7.17 11.52 -9.89
CA PRO A 426 -5.80 11.77 -9.45
C PRO A 426 -5.52 11.04 -8.13
N THR A 427 -4.50 10.19 -8.12
CA THR A 427 -4.06 9.46 -6.93
C THR A 427 -2.56 9.63 -6.72
N ASN A 428 -2.10 9.51 -5.48
CA ASN A 428 -0.68 9.39 -5.20
C ASN A 428 -0.16 7.97 -5.50
N ALA A 429 1.15 7.74 -5.32
CA ALA A 429 1.78 6.44 -5.51
C ALA A 429 1.21 5.32 -4.60
N GLN A 430 0.47 5.66 -3.55
CA GLN A 430 -0.21 4.74 -2.64
C GLN A 430 -1.67 4.46 -3.06
N GLY A 431 -2.14 5.01 -4.19
CA GLY A 431 -3.52 4.91 -4.63
C GLY A 431 -4.51 5.80 -3.86
N LYS A 432 -4.03 6.69 -2.96
CA LYS A 432 -4.89 7.66 -2.26
C LYS A 432 -5.21 8.84 -3.17
N ILE A 433 -6.48 9.23 -3.18
CA ILE A 433 -6.97 10.35 -3.99
C ILE A 433 -6.32 11.65 -3.53
N LEU A 434 -5.77 12.40 -4.47
CA LEU A 434 -5.22 13.73 -4.24
C LEU A 434 -6.38 14.73 -4.15
N LYS A 435 -6.43 15.52 -3.07
CA LYS A 435 -7.34 16.66 -2.99
C LYS A 435 -6.91 17.70 -4.03
N GLY A 436 -7.80 18.02 -4.96
CA GLY A 436 -7.61 19.02 -5.99
C GLY A 436 -7.85 20.44 -5.51
#